data_5a9772f63ace696f239c97f9b6f9b2e3
#
_entry.id   5a9772f63ace696f239c97f9b6f9b2e3
#
_cell.length_a   1.000
_cell.length_b   1.000
_cell.length_c   1.000
_cell.angle_alpha   90.00
_cell.angle_beta   90.00
_cell.angle_gamma   90.00
#
_symmetry.space_group_name_H-M   'P 1'
#
loop_
_entity.id
_entity.type
_entity.pdbx_description
1 polymer ?
#
loop_
_entity_poly.entity_id
_entity_poly.type
_entity_poly.pdbx_seq_one_letter_code
_entity_poly.pdbx_strand_id
1 'polypeptide(L)'
;MNKNSWILYIGILVFGLVAPFIFPAFKVQLSILCVLIVLATTWNIQGGEMGYNTFGNILFYGLGMYLCASVQVGMFFPLAEWTESGGEKTFVHTPSQFFQGMAAGLVVAAVVPTIVAGLIGYAILGLRGHYFAICTLGLGVAAGEISGGIEIIGAGQGFTTPPFPNIGGLEAVSYTHLRAHET
;
A
#
# COMPACT_ATOMS: atom_id res chain seq x y z
N MET A 1 29.29 4.06 -14.98
CA MET A 1 28.64 4.56 -13.76
C MET A 1 29.71 5.16 -12.87
N ASN A 2 29.62 6.44 -12.55
CA ASN A 2 30.67 7.19 -11.88
C ASN A 2 30.77 6.79 -10.40
N LYS A 3 31.96 6.66 -9.81
CA LYS A 3 32.20 6.25 -8.42
C LYS A 3 31.47 7.16 -7.41
N ASN A 4 31.24 8.42 -7.76
CA ASN A 4 30.53 9.40 -6.95
C ASN A 4 28.99 9.16 -6.88
N SER A 5 28.43 8.51 -7.90
CA SER A 5 26.98 8.20 -7.92
C SER A 5 26.60 7.16 -6.87
N TRP A 6 27.47 6.17 -6.64
CA TRP A 6 27.25 5.15 -5.61
C TRP A 6 27.21 5.72 -4.20
N ILE A 7 28.08 6.69 -3.91
CA ILE A 7 28.12 7.37 -2.60
C ILE A 7 26.82 8.11 -2.36
N LEU A 8 26.26 8.76 -3.38
CA LEU A 8 24.99 9.47 -3.29
C LEU A 8 23.81 8.51 -3.04
N TYR A 9 23.75 7.39 -3.76
CA TYR A 9 22.70 6.38 -3.56
C TYR A 9 22.76 5.74 -2.18
N ILE A 10 23.97 5.38 -1.72
CA ILE A 10 24.16 4.84 -0.37
C ILE A 10 23.80 5.89 0.68
N GLY A 11 24.17 7.15 0.47
CA GLY A 11 23.80 8.25 1.36
C GLY A 11 22.29 8.43 1.49
N ILE A 12 21.55 8.41 0.38
CA ILE A 12 20.08 8.49 0.38
C ILE A 12 19.46 7.29 1.09
N LEU A 13 19.97 6.08 0.84
CA LEU A 13 19.48 4.86 1.46
C LEU A 13 19.71 4.87 2.97
N VAL A 14 20.90 5.24 3.42
CA VAL A 14 21.23 5.37 4.84
C VAL A 14 20.38 6.45 5.50
N PHE A 15 20.23 7.60 4.85
CA PHE A 15 19.36 8.66 5.34
C PHE A 15 17.91 8.17 5.49
N GLY A 16 17.36 7.48 4.48
CA GLY A 16 16.00 6.93 4.53
C GLY A 16 15.78 5.94 5.66
N LEU A 17 16.78 5.11 5.99
CA LEU A 17 16.73 4.15 7.09
C LEU A 17 16.87 4.80 8.46
N VAL A 18 17.68 5.85 8.59
CA VAL A 18 18.01 6.49 9.87
C VAL A 18 17.04 7.64 10.20
N ALA A 19 16.50 8.32 9.20
CA ALA A 19 15.61 9.47 9.38
C ALA A 19 14.39 9.21 10.27
N PRO A 20 13.69 8.06 10.21
CA PRO A 20 12.56 7.77 11.10
C PRO A 20 12.93 7.72 12.59
N PHE A 21 14.18 7.40 12.90
CA PHE A 21 14.69 7.35 14.28
C PHE A 21 15.11 8.74 14.78
N ILE A 22 15.67 9.59 13.90
CA ILE A 22 16.09 10.96 14.25
C ILE A 22 14.88 11.89 14.33
N PHE A 23 13.91 11.72 13.44
CA PHE A 23 12.74 12.59 13.32
C PHE A 23 11.43 11.81 13.55
N PRO A 24 11.11 11.40 14.79
CA PRO A 24 9.92 10.59 15.06
C PRO A 24 8.60 11.28 14.69
N ALA A 25 8.54 12.63 14.73
CA ALA A 25 7.37 13.41 14.32
C ALA A 25 7.03 13.28 12.82
N PHE A 26 8.00 12.90 11.97
CA PHE A 26 7.84 12.79 10.53
C PHE A 26 7.78 11.34 10.02
N LYS A 27 7.57 10.36 10.90
CA LYS A 27 7.54 8.93 10.52
C LYS A 27 6.54 8.63 9.40
N VAL A 28 5.33 9.19 9.50
CA VAL A 28 4.27 8.98 8.49
C VAL A 28 4.68 9.56 7.14
N GLN A 29 5.20 10.79 7.12
CA GLN A 29 5.65 11.46 5.90
C GLN A 29 6.82 10.71 5.25
N LEU A 30 7.75 10.21 6.06
CA LEU A 30 8.88 9.40 5.57
C LEU A 30 8.42 8.06 5.00
N SER A 31 7.42 7.41 5.61
CA SER A 31 6.82 6.20 5.07
C SER A 31 6.14 6.45 3.73
N ILE A 32 5.36 7.53 3.61
CA ILE A 32 4.74 7.93 2.35
C ILE A 32 5.81 8.23 1.29
N LEU A 33 6.89 8.91 1.66
CA LEU A 33 8.01 9.18 0.76
C LEU A 33 8.62 7.89 0.21
N CYS A 34 8.85 6.88 1.06
CA CYS A 34 9.35 5.58 0.62
C CYS A 34 8.41 4.91 -0.39
N VAL A 35 7.10 4.94 -0.14
CA VAL A 35 6.10 4.41 -1.07
C VAL A 35 6.14 5.14 -2.41
N LEU A 36 6.23 6.48 -2.39
CA LEU A 36 6.32 7.29 -3.61
C LEU A 36 7.61 7.00 -4.40
N ILE A 37 8.74 6.76 -3.73
CA ILE A 37 10.00 6.36 -4.39
C ILE A 37 9.83 5.01 -5.09
N VAL A 38 9.18 4.03 -4.43
CA VAL A 38 8.90 2.73 -5.05
C VAL A 38 8.00 2.88 -6.27
N LEU A 39 6.91 3.66 -6.16
CA LEU A 39 6.01 3.92 -7.29
C LEU A 39 6.72 4.63 -8.45
N ALA A 40 7.55 5.63 -8.17
CA ALA A 40 8.33 6.33 -9.18
C ALA A 40 9.34 5.41 -9.86
N THR A 41 9.99 4.51 -9.11
CA THR A 41 10.94 3.55 -9.65
C THR A 41 10.26 2.52 -10.54
N THR A 42 9.11 1.98 -10.13
CA THR A 42 8.32 1.04 -10.94
C THR A 42 7.82 1.70 -12.22
N TRP A 43 7.39 2.97 -12.14
CA TRP A 43 7.01 3.71 -13.33
C TRP A 43 8.20 3.95 -14.28
N ASN A 44 9.39 4.26 -13.74
CA ASN A 44 10.60 4.47 -14.55
C ASN A 44 11.01 3.19 -15.30
N ILE A 45 10.89 2.02 -14.68
CA ILE A 45 11.15 0.74 -15.36
C ILE A 45 10.18 0.57 -16.53
N GLN A 46 8.90 0.78 -16.30
CA GLN A 46 7.86 0.51 -17.29
C GLN A 46 7.78 1.59 -18.38
N GLY A 47 7.78 2.87 -17.99
CA GLY A 47 7.71 4.00 -18.92
C GLY A 47 9.06 4.39 -19.50
N GLY A 48 10.12 4.37 -18.67
CA GLY A 48 11.46 4.79 -19.08
C GLY A 48 12.23 3.72 -19.84
N GLU A 49 12.37 2.52 -19.26
CA GLU A 49 13.20 1.48 -19.88
C GLU A 49 12.45 0.63 -20.91
N MET A 50 11.19 0.25 -20.61
CA MET A 50 10.38 -0.56 -21.51
C MET A 50 9.63 0.25 -22.59
N GLY A 51 9.53 1.57 -22.42
CA GLY A 51 8.85 2.47 -23.36
C GLY A 51 7.32 2.40 -23.34
N TYR A 52 6.74 1.73 -22.33
CA TYR A 52 5.31 1.66 -22.14
C TYR A 52 4.85 2.70 -21.10
N ASN A 53 4.40 3.87 -21.57
CA ASN A 53 3.81 4.86 -20.69
C ASN A 53 2.51 4.33 -20.08
N THR A 54 2.52 4.04 -18.78
CA THR A 54 1.37 3.49 -18.06
C THR A 54 0.90 4.43 -16.96
N PHE A 55 -0.41 4.51 -16.80
CA PHE A 55 -1.06 5.12 -15.63
C PHE A 55 -1.74 4.06 -14.74
N GLY A 56 -1.57 2.77 -15.09
CA GLY A 56 -2.18 1.64 -14.37
C GLY A 56 -1.46 1.21 -13.09
N ASN A 57 -0.32 1.78 -12.74
CA ASN A 57 0.43 1.38 -11.52
C ASN A 57 -0.41 1.53 -10.26
N ILE A 58 -1.26 2.55 -10.22
CA ILE A 58 -2.14 2.82 -9.07
C ILE A 58 -3.18 1.71 -8.85
N LEU A 59 -3.64 1.05 -9.93
CA LEU A 59 -4.56 -0.08 -9.87
C LEU A 59 -3.92 -1.25 -9.10
N PHE A 60 -2.71 -1.65 -9.48
CA PHE A 60 -2.03 -2.78 -8.86
C PHE A 60 -1.60 -2.47 -7.43
N TYR A 61 -1.20 -1.23 -7.17
CA TYR A 61 -0.90 -0.75 -5.83
C TYR A 61 -2.14 -0.79 -4.93
N GLY A 62 -3.26 -0.23 -5.40
CA GLY A 62 -4.53 -0.24 -4.67
C GLY A 62 -5.03 -1.66 -4.42
N LEU A 63 -5.00 -2.53 -5.44
CA LEU A 63 -5.38 -3.92 -5.31
C LEU A 63 -4.53 -4.64 -4.24
N GLY A 64 -3.22 -4.43 -4.26
CA GLY A 64 -2.31 -5.00 -3.25
C GLY A 64 -2.61 -4.52 -1.84
N MET A 65 -2.88 -3.22 -1.65
CA MET A 65 -3.25 -2.66 -0.35
C MET A 65 -4.55 -3.25 0.20
N TYR A 66 -5.61 -3.26 -0.61
CA TYR A 66 -6.91 -3.81 -0.19
C TYR A 66 -6.83 -5.30 0.12
N LEU A 67 -6.12 -6.08 -0.69
CA LEU A 67 -5.92 -7.51 -0.45
C LEU A 67 -5.12 -7.77 0.83
N CYS A 68 -4.03 -7.03 1.05
CA CYS A 68 -3.24 -7.17 2.26
C CYS A 68 -4.08 -6.90 3.51
N ALA A 69 -4.80 -5.78 3.52
CA ALA A 69 -5.62 -5.38 4.65
C ALA A 69 -6.81 -6.34 4.87
N SER A 70 -7.49 -6.76 3.79
CA SER A 70 -8.62 -7.70 3.88
C SER A 70 -8.21 -9.08 4.38
N VAL A 71 -7.05 -9.59 3.96
CA VAL A 71 -6.53 -10.88 4.44
C VAL A 71 -6.07 -10.76 5.89
N GLN A 72 -5.40 -9.66 6.25
CA GLN A 72 -4.94 -9.44 7.62
C GLN A 72 -6.10 -9.46 8.63
N VAL A 73 -7.22 -8.85 8.29
CA VAL A 73 -8.43 -8.84 9.12
C VAL A 73 -9.20 -10.15 8.98
N GLY A 74 -9.49 -10.58 7.75
CA GLY A 74 -10.38 -11.69 7.45
C GLY A 74 -9.89 -13.06 7.94
N MET A 75 -8.60 -13.21 8.28
CA MET A 75 -8.10 -14.43 8.91
C MET A 75 -8.62 -14.62 10.34
N PHE A 76 -8.97 -13.57 11.04
CA PHE A 76 -9.31 -13.62 12.47
C PHE A 76 -10.69 -13.05 12.79
N PHE A 77 -11.22 -12.14 11.96
CA PHE A 77 -12.48 -11.46 12.18
C PHE A 77 -13.33 -11.42 10.90
N PRO A 78 -14.69 -11.40 11.03
CA PRO A 78 -15.57 -11.20 9.88
C PRO A 78 -15.34 -9.82 9.27
N LEU A 79 -15.02 -9.77 7.96
CA LEU A 79 -14.72 -8.52 7.25
C LEU A 79 -15.89 -7.52 7.28
N ALA A 80 -17.13 -8.02 7.16
CA ALA A 80 -18.31 -7.15 7.16
C ALA A 80 -18.46 -6.40 8.49
N GLU A 81 -18.40 -7.12 9.62
CA GLU A 81 -18.49 -6.52 10.96
C GLU A 81 -17.35 -5.56 11.26
N TRP A 82 -16.12 -5.90 10.78
CA TRP A 82 -14.97 -5.01 10.90
C TRP A 82 -15.19 -3.70 10.15
N THR A 83 -15.68 -3.77 8.92
CA THR A 83 -15.92 -2.59 8.08
C THR A 83 -17.06 -1.72 8.64
N GLU A 84 -18.16 -2.33 9.08
CA GLU A 84 -19.29 -1.63 9.70
C GLU A 84 -18.91 -0.94 11.01
N SER A 85 -18.02 -1.55 11.80
CA SER A 85 -17.51 -0.94 13.05
C SER A 85 -16.47 0.14 12.84
N GLY A 86 -16.02 0.38 11.60
CA GLY A 86 -14.94 1.31 11.29
C GLY A 86 -13.57 0.86 11.82
N GLY A 87 -13.41 -0.41 12.14
CA GLY A 87 -12.20 -0.95 12.75
C GLY A 87 -12.08 -0.64 14.25
N GLU A 88 -13.21 -0.43 14.92
CA GLU A 88 -13.24 0.01 16.32
C GLU A 88 -12.79 -1.06 17.33
N LYS A 89 -12.56 -0.58 18.55
CA LYS A 89 -11.93 -1.19 19.73
C LYS A 89 -12.42 -2.58 20.16
N THR A 90 -13.50 -3.08 19.55
CA THR A 90 -14.09 -4.39 19.85
C THR A 90 -13.22 -5.54 19.31
N PHE A 91 -12.46 -5.28 18.24
CA PHE A 91 -11.64 -6.27 17.56
C PHE A 91 -10.15 -6.00 17.82
N VAL A 92 -9.61 -6.52 18.92
CA VAL A 92 -8.21 -6.34 19.28
C VAL A 92 -7.40 -7.54 18.79
N HIS A 93 -6.50 -7.30 17.85
CA HIS A 93 -5.55 -8.31 17.42
C HIS A 93 -4.48 -8.53 18.49
N THR A 94 -4.20 -9.80 18.82
CA THR A 94 -2.98 -10.12 19.58
C THR A 94 -1.75 -9.87 18.69
N PRO A 95 -0.56 -9.59 19.28
CA PRO A 95 0.65 -9.36 18.48
C PRO A 95 0.96 -10.49 17.50
N SER A 96 0.76 -11.74 17.90
CA SER A 96 0.95 -12.91 17.02
C SER A 96 -0.03 -12.94 15.84
N GLN A 97 -1.32 -12.66 16.08
CA GLN A 97 -2.34 -12.58 15.03
C GLN A 97 -2.05 -11.45 14.05
N PHE A 98 -1.62 -10.28 14.55
CA PHE A 98 -1.25 -9.15 13.73
C PHE A 98 -0.13 -9.51 12.74
N PHE A 99 0.97 -10.09 13.22
CA PHE A 99 2.10 -10.45 12.36
C PHE A 99 1.79 -11.60 11.41
N GLN A 100 1.02 -12.60 11.85
CA GLN A 100 0.60 -13.70 10.99
C GLN A 100 -0.33 -13.21 9.88
N GLY A 101 -1.33 -12.40 10.22
CA GLY A 101 -2.23 -11.80 9.25
C GLY A 101 -1.51 -10.89 8.26
N MET A 102 -0.57 -10.07 8.75
CA MET A 102 0.25 -9.21 7.90
C MET A 102 1.14 -10.02 6.95
N ALA A 103 1.79 -11.09 7.43
CA ALA A 103 2.64 -11.94 6.59
C ALA A 103 1.81 -12.64 5.50
N ALA A 104 0.66 -13.21 5.86
CA ALA A 104 -0.26 -13.81 4.90
C ALA A 104 -0.80 -12.79 3.90
N GLY A 105 -1.20 -11.61 4.39
CA GLY A 105 -1.66 -10.49 3.57
C GLY A 105 -0.62 -10.04 2.56
N LEU A 106 0.65 -9.92 2.95
CA LEU A 106 1.75 -9.56 2.05
C LEU A 106 1.97 -10.60 0.95
N VAL A 107 1.89 -11.89 1.28
CA VAL A 107 2.01 -12.98 0.28
C VAL A 107 0.87 -12.88 -0.74
N VAL A 108 -0.37 -12.73 -0.28
CA VAL A 108 -1.54 -12.57 -1.17
C VAL A 108 -1.44 -11.31 -2.00
N ALA A 109 -1.02 -10.18 -1.39
CA ALA A 109 -0.80 -8.90 -2.08
C ALA A 109 0.33 -8.94 -3.11
N ALA A 110 1.29 -9.86 -2.99
CA ALA A 110 2.31 -10.07 -4.01
C ALA A 110 1.82 -10.97 -5.14
N VAL A 111 1.12 -12.05 -4.81
CA VAL A 111 0.74 -13.08 -5.79
C VAL A 111 -0.45 -12.64 -6.64
N VAL A 112 -1.53 -12.18 -6.01
CA VAL A 112 -2.78 -11.89 -6.74
C VAL A 112 -2.64 -10.72 -7.71
N PRO A 113 -2.09 -9.55 -7.33
CA PRO A 113 -1.86 -8.48 -8.29
C PRO A 113 -0.90 -8.86 -9.41
N THR A 114 0.09 -9.74 -9.15
CA THR A 114 1.00 -10.23 -10.18
C THR A 114 0.26 -11.08 -11.22
N ILE A 115 -0.63 -11.98 -10.79
CA ILE A 115 -1.47 -12.77 -11.70
C ILE A 115 -2.40 -11.86 -12.51
N VAL A 116 -3.07 -10.91 -11.83
CA VAL A 116 -3.96 -9.94 -12.48
C VAL A 116 -3.19 -9.08 -13.48
N ALA A 117 -1.98 -8.62 -13.13
CA ALA A 117 -1.11 -7.86 -14.03
C ALA A 117 -0.69 -8.68 -15.25
N GLY A 118 -0.42 -9.98 -15.08
CA GLY A 118 -0.12 -10.89 -16.19
C GLY A 118 -1.30 -11.06 -17.14
N LEU A 119 -2.50 -11.27 -16.61
CA LEU A 119 -3.72 -11.43 -17.41
C LEU A 119 -4.08 -10.14 -18.17
N ILE A 120 -4.10 -9.00 -17.49
CA ILE A 120 -4.38 -7.70 -18.09
C ILE A 120 -3.27 -7.34 -19.07
N GLY A 121 -2.00 -7.54 -18.70
CA GLY A 121 -0.86 -7.29 -19.55
C GLY A 121 -0.93 -8.10 -20.87
N TYR A 122 -1.25 -9.38 -20.78
CA TYR A 122 -1.44 -10.21 -21.98
C TYR A 122 -2.47 -9.62 -22.94
N ALA A 123 -3.56 -9.06 -22.41
CA ALA A 123 -4.63 -8.46 -23.22
C ALA A 123 -4.23 -7.12 -23.85
N ILE A 124 -3.46 -6.26 -23.12
CA ILE A 124 -3.25 -4.87 -23.51
C ILE A 124 -1.84 -4.55 -24.03
N LEU A 125 -0.84 -5.44 -23.86
CA LEU A 125 0.54 -5.22 -24.33
C LEU A 125 0.66 -5.13 -25.86
N GLY A 126 -0.36 -5.56 -26.60
CA GLY A 126 -0.46 -5.33 -28.05
C GLY A 126 -0.69 -3.86 -28.44
N LEU A 127 -1.19 -3.04 -27.50
CA LEU A 127 -1.38 -1.61 -27.70
C LEU A 127 -0.05 -0.87 -27.58
N ARG A 128 0.15 0.17 -28.39
CA ARG A 128 1.39 0.96 -28.40
C ARG A 128 1.12 2.45 -28.21
N GLY A 129 2.10 3.14 -27.61
CA GLY A 129 2.07 4.60 -27.48
C GLY A 129 0.89 5.09 -26.65
N HIS A 130 0.18 6.08 -27.15
CA HIS A 130 -0.92 6.77 -26.46
C HIS A 130 -2.12 5.86 -26.14
N TYR A 131 -2.39 4.85 -26.97
CA TYR A 131 -3.50 3.92 -26.76
C TYR A 131 -3.28 3.06 -25.52
N PHE A 132 -2.05 2.65 -25.27
CA PHE A 132 -1.69 1.92 -24.04
C PHE A 132 -1.89 2.80 -22.81
N ALA A 133 -1.45 4.06 -22.86
CA ALA A 133 -1.61 5.01 -21.76
C ALA A 133 -3.09 5.28 -21.43
N ILE A 134 -3.94 5.49 -22.45
CA ILE A 134 -5.37 5.71 -22.25
C ILE A 134 -6.06 4.46 -21.70
N CYS A 135 -5.73 3.28 -22.22
CA CYS A 135 -6.29 2.02 -21.75
C CYS A 135 -5.95 1.77 -20.26
N THR A 136 -4.69 1.96 -19.87
CA THR A 136 -4.26 1.76 -18.49
C THR A 136 -4.84 2.80 -17.54
N LEU A 137 -5.05 4.04 -18.00
CA LEU A 137 -5.78 5.07 -17.25
C LEU A 137 -7.24 4.64 -17.00
N GLY A 138 -7.93 4.21 -18.07
CA GLY A 138 -9.31 3.73 -17.99
C GLY A 138 -9.45 2.55 -17.02
N LEU A 139 -8.51 1.59 -17.05
CA LEU A 139 -8.48 0.48 -16.10
C LEU A 139 -8.30 0.95 -14.66
N GLY A 140 -7.44 1.94 -14.43
CA GLY A 140 -7.24 2.52 -13.10
C GLY A 140 -8.52 3.17 -12.56
N VAL A 141 -9.21 3.96 -13.39
CA VAL A 141 -10.50 4.58 -13.03
C VAL A 141 -11.57 3.53 -12.78
N ALA A 142 -11.73 2.55 -13.67
CA ALA A 142 -12.71 1.48 -13.51
C ALA A 142 -12.48 0.66 -12.22
N ALA A 143 -11.23 0.37 -11.86
CA ALA A 143 -10.92 -0.30 -10.60
C ALA A 143 -11.28 0.55 -9.37
N GLY A 144 -11.08 1.86 -9.44
CA GLY A 144 -11.51 2.80 -8.40
C GLY A 144 -13.03 2.76 -8.20
N GLU A 145 -13.80 2.83 -9.28
CA GLU A 145 -15.27 2.77 -9.24
C GLU A 145 -15.77 1.40 -8.71
N ILE A 146 -15.15 0.30 -9.16
CA ILE A 146 -15.50 -1.05 -8.67
C ILE A 146 -15.21 -1.16 -7.18
N SER A 147 -14.04 -0.71 -6.72
CA SER A 147 -13.70 -0.77 -5.29
C SER A 147 -14.62 0.11 -4.44
N GLY A 148 -15.06 1.26 -4.97
CA GLY A 148 -16.03 2.14 -4.35
C GLY A 148 -17.44 1.54 -4.19
N GLY A 149 -17.80 0.55 -5.01
CA GLY A 149 -19.07 -0.16 -4.95
C GLY A 149 -19.07 -1.39 -4.04
N ILE A 150 -17.92 -1.83 -3.53
CA ILE A 150 -17.82 -3.04 -2.70
C ILE A 150 -17.93 -2.67 -1.21
N GLU A 151 -19.11 -2.90 -0.61
CA GLU A 151 -19.40 -2.57 0.79
C GLU A 151 -18.48 -3.27 1.79
N ILE A 152 -18.10 -4.53 1.53
CA ILE A 152 -17.24 -5.35 2.41
C ILE A 152 -15.85 -4.72 2.65
N ILE A 153 -15.39 -3.90 1.70
CA ILE A 153 -14.08 -3.21 1.79
C ILE A 153 -14.23 -1.70 2.03
N GLY A 154 -15.40 -1.25 2.48
CA GLY A 154 -15.64 0.13 2.89
C GLY A 154 -16.28 1.05 1.86
N ALA A 155 -16.77 0.54 0.71
CA ALA A 155 -17.59 1.28 -0.29
C ALA A 155 -17.17 2.74 -0.50
N GLY A 156 -15.90 3.00 -0.82
CA GLY A 156 -15.39 4.36 -1.06
C GLY A 156 -15.03 5.17 0.18
N GLN A 157 -15.40 4.75 1.39
CA GLN A 157 -14.93 5.35 2.65
C GLN A 157 -13.51 4.88 3.05
N GLY A 158 -13.04 3.83 2.39
CA GLY A 158 -11.77 3.19 2.66
C GLY A 158 -11.88 2.05 3.68
N PHE A 159 -10.83 1.24 3.74
CA PHE A 159 -10.74 0.10 4.64
C PHE A 159 -9.74 0.43 5.77
N THR A 160 -10.21 0.34 7.02
CA THR A 160 -9.36 0.61 8.19
C THR A 160 -8.50 -0.61 8.48
N THR A 161 -7.18 -0.41 8.55
CA THR A 161 -6.24 -1.48 8.92
C THR A 161 -6.17 -1.63 10.44
N PRO A 162 -5.86 -2.86 10.96
CA PRO A 162 -5.65 -3.06 12.38
C PRO A 162 -4.55 -2.15 12.93
N PRO A 163 -4.74 -1.55 14.11
CA PRO A 163 -3.71 -0.76 14.74
C PRO A 163 -2.52 -1.63 15.11
N PHE A 164 -1.32 -1.05 15.08
CA PHE A 164 -0.11 -1.75 15.47
C PHE A 164 -0.22 -2.19 16.94
N PRO A 165 0.03 -3.48 17.27
CA PRO A 165 -0.10 -3.97 18.63
C PRO A 165 0.95 -3.34 19.54
N ASN A 166 0.56 -3.05 20.78
CA ASN A 166 1.47 -2.50 21.78
C ASN A 166 2.45 -3.60 22.24
N ILE A 167 3.69 -3.54 21.74
CA ILE A 167 4.76 -4.47 22.10
C ILE A 167 5.76 -3.68 22.95
N GLY A 168 5.60 -3.77 24.29
CA GLY A 168 6.58 -3.38 25.32
C GLY A 168 7.46 -2.19 24.97
N GLY A 169 6.95 -0.96 25.05
CA GLY A 169 7.73 0.28 24.92
C GLY A 169 7.84 0.89 23.51
N LEU A 170 7.42 0.20 22.47
CA LEU A 170 7.18 0.80 21.15
C LEU A 170 5.72 1.27 21.07
N GLU A 171 5.35 2.21 21.91
CA GLU A 171 4.07 2.89 21.74
C GLU A 171 4.03 3.51 20.35
N ALA A 172 3.09 3.04 19.56
CA ALA A 172 2.78 3.71 18.31
C ALA A 172 2.32 5.13 18.67
N VAL A 173 3.14 6.12 18.36
CA VAL A 173 2.94 7.56 18.63
C VAL A 173 1.63 8.12 18.03
N SER A 174 0.85 7.25 17.36
CA SER A 174 -0.37 7.60 16.66
C SER A 174 -1.57 7.94 17.57
N TYR A 175 -1.61 7.50 18.82
CA TYR A 175 -2.80 7.68 19.67
C TYR A 175 -2.72 8.82 20.66
N THR A 176 -1.56 9.42 20.89
CA THR A 176 -1.41 10.51 21.86
C THR A 176 -1.92 11.86 21.34
N HIS A 177 -1.96 12.07 20.01
CA HIS A 177 -2.44 13.34 19.47
C HIS A 177 -3.97 13.46 19.40
N LEU A 178 -4.72 12.36 19.31
CA LEU A 178 -6.18 12.41 19.29
C LEU A 178 -6.79 12.59 20.69
N ARG A 179 -6.09 12.17 21.75
CA ARG A 179 -6.56 12.30 23.12
C ARG A 179 -6.35 13.69 23.74
N ALA A 180 -5.49 14.50 23.14
CA ALA A 180 -5.21 15.86 23.62
C ALA A 180 -6.28 16.89 23.18
N HIS A 181 -7.21 16.52 22.32
CA HIS A 181 -8.30 17.40 21.87
C HIS A 181 -9.67 17.08 22.54
N GLU A 182 -9.74 16.11 23.45
CA GLU A 182 -10.97 15.72 24.18
C GLU A 182 -10.98 16.15 25.66
N THR A 183 -10.07 17.02 26.08
CA THR A 183 -10.10 17.63 27.42
C THR A 183 -10.22 19.14 27.35
#